data_4d18dd97a3cb6c349c6aeff39bbd7b1c
#
_entry.id   4d18dd97a3cb6c349c6aeff39bbd7b1c
#
_cell.length_a   1.000
_cell.length_b   1.000
_cell.length_c   1.000
_cell.angle_alpha   90.00
_cell.angle_beta   90.00
_cell.angle_gamma   90.00
#
_symmetry.space_group_name_H-M   'P 1'
#
loop_
_entity.id
_entity.type
_entity.pdbx_description
1 polymer ?
#
loop_
_entity_poly.entity_id
_entity_poly.type
_entity_poly.pdbx_seq_one_letter_code
_entity_poly.pdbx_strand_id
1 'polypeptide(L)'
;MESDFDKIEDVKDFKTSMDIYYAHERNFDRLQILYKRGGIYMTTVKLPYGRGSIDAEIPDERLNAILTSKLHGYKPKMSQSELVKRALENPIGTLRLREMAKGRNRVVIIASDHTRPVPSKIIMPLMLEEIRKGNPDADIAILIATGCHRETTMDELKAKFGEEIVSKEKIYVHRCDDESMLADIGVLPSGGRLIINKLAV
;
A
#
# COMPACT_ATOMS: atom_id res chain seq x y z
N MET A 1 -22.93 34.24 5.46
CA MET A 1 -21.64 33.61 5.11
C MET A 1 -21.65 33.54 3.59
N GLU A 2 -21.15 34.61 2.99
CA GLU A 2 -20.98 34.68 1.53
C GLU A 2 -19.93 33.68 1.10
N SER A 3 -20.22 32.94 0.05
CA SER A 3 -19.32 31.92 -0.47
C SER A 3 -18.10 32.58 -1.09
N ASP A 4 -16.90 32.04 -0.85
CA ASP A 4 -15.60 32.51 -1.39
C ASP A 4 -15.51 32.44 -2.95
N PHE A 5 -16.61 32.23 -3.64
CA PHE A 5 -16.70 32.19 -5.09
C PHE A 5 -16.69 33.54 -5.77
N ASP A 6 -16.93 34.64 -5.04
CA ASP A 6 -17.04 36.00 -5.61
C ASP A 6 -15.68 36.74 -5.75
N LYS A 7 -14.56 36.04 -5.56
CA LYS A 7 -13.21 36.65 -5.65
C LYS A 7 -12.37 36.16 -6.84
N ILE A 8 -13.01 35.68 -7.90
CA ILE A 8 -12.29 35.36 -9.14
C ILE A 8 -12.45 36.57 -10.07
N GLU A 9 -11.58 37.58 -9.87
CA GLU A 9 -11.42 38.67 -10.83
C GLU A 9 -10.66 38.19 -12.07
N ASP A 10 -11.34 38.35 -13.22
CA ASP A 10 -10.83 38.50 -14.59
C ASP A 10 -9.79 37.51 -15.13
N VAL A 11 -10.31 36.49 -15.81
CA VAL A 11 -9.67 35.98 -17.03
C VAL A 11 -10.60 36.31 -18.21
N LYS A 12 -10.61 37.55 -18.64
CA LYS A 12 -11.16 37.98 -19.92
C LYS A 12 -10.07 37.82 -20.95
N ASP A 13 -10.18 36.80 -21.78
CA ASP A 13 -9.86 36.77 -23.21
C ASP A 13 -9.56 35.33 -23.68
N PHE A 14 -10.61 34.52 -23.77
CA PHE A 14 -10.63 33.43 -24.75
C PHE A 14 -12.05 33.23 -25.25
N LYS A 15 -12.39 33.93 -26.34
CA LYS A 15 -13.59 33.70 -27.14
C LYS A 15 -13.38 32.51 -28.04
N THR A 16 -13.58 31.32 -27.55
CA THR A 16 -14.03 30.16 -28.31
C THR A 16 -15.11 29.48 -27.51
N SER A 17 -16.00 28.74 -28.12
CA SER A 17 -17.23 28.15 -27.54
C SER A 17 -17.09 27.26 -26.30
N MET A 18 -16.06 27.45 -25.51
CA MET A 18 -15.71 26.76 -24.27
C MET A 18 -15.24 27.80 -23.27
N ASP A 19 -16.07 28.12 -22.26
CA ASP A 19 -15.64 28.91 -21.11
C ASP A 19 -14.86 28.02 -20.17
N ILE A 20 -13.55 28.24 -20.03
CA ILE A 20 -12.68 27.49 -19.12
C ILE A 20 -12.47 28.34 -17.87
N TYR A 21 -12.86 27.82 -16.71
CA TYR A 21 -12.63 28.44 -15.41
C TYR A 21 -11.59 27.65 -14.65
N TYR A 22 -10.58 28.34 -14.11
CA TYR A 22 -9.54 27.77 -13.26
C TYR A 22 -9.85 28.08 -11.80
N ALA A 23 -10.07 27.08 -10.98
CA ALA A 23 -10.12 27.21 -9.54
C ALA A 23 -8.81 26.71 -8.92
N HIS A 24 -8.07 27.60 -8.25
CA HIS A 24 -6.83 27.27 -7.57
C HIS A 24 -7.10 27.09 -6.08
N GLU A 25 -7.22 25.87 -5.60
CA GLU A 25 -7.17 25.60 -4.16
C GLU A 25 -5.73 25.48 -3.69
N ARG A 26 -5.36 26.33 -2.72
CA ARG A 26 -3.98 26.52 -2.22
C ARG A 26 -3.34 25.33 -1.52
N ASN A 27 -3.77 24.11 -1.65
CA ASN A 27 -3.12 22.97 -0.97
C ASN A 27 -3.27 21.60 -1.64
N PHE A 28 -3.68 21.52 -2.91
CA PHE A 28 -3.72 20.22 -3.60
C PHE A 28 -3.16 20.37 -5.02
N ASP A 29 -2.19 19.52 -5.38
CA ASP A 29 -1.61 19.39 -6.73
C ASP A 29 -2.61 18.83 -7.78
N ARG A 30 -3.87 19.19 -7.69
CA ARG A 30 -4.90 18.80 -8.64
C ARG A 30 -5.59 20.05 -9.18
N LEU A 31 -5.23 20.39 -10.42
CA LEU A 31 -5.95 21.38 -11.21
C LEU A 31 -7.35 20.82 -11.51
N GLN A 32 -8.38 21.41 -10.93
CA GLN A 32 -9.76 21.12 -11.30
C GLN A 32 -10.12 22.07 -12.47
N ILE A 33 -10.28 21.51 -13.66
CA ILE A 33 -10.68 22.28 -14.84
C ILE A 33 -12.20 22.21 -14.92
N LEU A 34 -12.85 23.35 -14.74
CA LEU A 34 -14.27 23.49 -14.97
C LEU A 34 -14.47 23.98 -16.41
N TYR A 35 -15.27 23.30 -17.20
CA TYR A 35 -15.65 23.78 -18.54
C TYR A 35 -17.13 23.56 -18.78
N LYS A 36 -17.69 24.36 -19.71
CA LYS A 36 -19.10 24.34 -20.05
C LYS A 36 -19.29 23.66 -21.41
N ARG A 37 -20.02 22.56 -21.44
CA ARG A 37 -20.37 21.84 -22.66
C ARG A 37 -21.89 21.86 -22.86
N GLY A 38 -22.38 22.52 -23.94
CA GLY A 38 -23.79 22.56 -24.21
C GLY A 38 -24.63 23.23 -23.11
N GLY A 39 -24.06 24.21 -22.37
CA GLY A 39 -24.74 24.89 -21.25
C GLY A 39 -24.64 24.22 -19.89
N ILE A 40 -24.03 23.03 -19.77
CA ILE A 40 -23.85 22.30 -18.52
C ILE A 40 -22.40 22.46 -18.06
N TYR A 41 -22.20 22.82 -16.78
CA TYR A 41 -20.87 22.82 -16.16
C TYR A 41 -20.42 21.40 -15.90
N MET A 42 -19.15 21.12 -16.19
CA MET A 42 -18.55 19.80 -16.07
C MET A 42 -17.30 19.88 -15.20
N THR A 43 -17.19 18.98 -14.25
CA THR A 43 -15.96 18.78 -13.47
C THR A 43 -15.19 17.59 -14.01
N THR A 44 -13.91 17.80 -14.32
CA THR A 44 -13.01 16.71 -14.72
C THR A 44 -12.36 16.09 -13.47
N VAL A 45 -12.57 14.81 -13.27
CA VAL A 45 -11.96 14.03 -12.19
C VAL A 45 -10.95 13.05 -12.78
N LYS A 46 -9.69 13.16 -12.34
CA LYS A 46 -8.63 12.24 -12.75
C LYS A 46 -8.68 10.97 -11.92
N LEU A 47 -8.99 9.85 -12.55
CA LEU A 47 -9.09 8.53 -11.92
C LEU A 47 -7.84 7.69 -12.25
N PRO A 48 -7.19 7.05 -11.24
CA PRO A 48 -6.12 6.09 -11.51
C PRO A 48 -6.63 4.93 -12.37
N TYR A 49 -5.87 4.59 -13.41
CA TYR A 49 -6.19 3.48 -14.30
C TYR A 49 -4.91 2.77 -14.77
N GLY A 50 -4.74 1.52 -14.40
CA GLY A 50 -3.52 0.77 -14.65
C GLY A 50 -2.27 1.46 -14.09
N ARG A 51 -1.30 1.78 -14.98
CA ARG A 51 -0.09 2.56 -14.62
C ARG A 51 -0.22 4.06 -14.88
N GLY A 52 -1.38 4.50 -15.31
CA GLY A 52 -1.66 5.90 -15.66
C GLY A 52 -2.93 6.40 -14.98
N SER A 53 -3.64 7.26 -15.69
CA SER A 53 -4.93 7.80 -15.26
C SER A 53 -5.81 8.07 -16.47
N ILE A 54 -7.11 8.09 -16.23
CA ILE A 54 -8.13 8.55 -17.19
C ILE A 54 -8.84 9.76 -16.59
N ASP A 55 -9.29 10.65 -17.46
CA ASP A 55 -10.09 11.78 -17.06
C ASP A 55 -11.59 11.44 -17.25
N ALA A 56 -12.35 11.58 -16.16
CA ALA A 56 -13.80 11.39 -16.15
C ALA A 56 -14.48 12.76 -16.07
N GLU A 57 -15.33 13.07 -17.04
CA GLU A 57 -16.12 14.28 -17.08
C GLU A 57 -17.47 14.04 -16.42
N ILE A 58 -17.77 14.77 -15.36
CA ILE A 58 -18.99 14.60 -14.57
C ILE A 58 -19.76 15.92 -14.57
N PRO A 59 -21.05 15.95 -14.97
CA PRO A 59 -21.87 17.16 -14.82
C PRO A 59 -21.93 17.60 -13.35
N ASP A 60 -21.72 18.89 -13.09
CA ASP A 60 -21.68 19.43 -11.74
C ASP A 60 -22.97 19.16 -10.96
N GLU A 61 -24.11 19.18 -11.64
CA GLU A 61 -25.42 18.84 -11.07
C GLU A 61 -25.51 17.39 -10.54
N ARG A 62 -24.62 16.50 -11.00
CA ARG A 62 -24.52 15.09 -10.60
C ARG A 62 -23.35 14.82 -9.65
N LEU A 63 -22.50 15.82 -9.43
CA LEU A 63 -21.32 15.70 -8.57
C LEU A 63 -21.65 16.28 -7.19
N ASN A 64 -21.93 15.41 -6.21
CA ASN A 64 -22.18 15.85 -4.84
C ASN A 64 -20.88 16.21 -4.10
N ALA A 65 -19.84 15.40 -4.26
CA ALA A 65 -18.54 15.66 -3.62
C ALA A 65 -17.43 14.80 -4.25
N ILE A 66 -16.19 15.29 -4.17
CA ILE A 66 -14.97 14.50 -4.43
C ILE A 66 -14.34 14.20 -3.08
N LEU A 67 -14.43 12.92 -2.65
CA LEU A 67 -13.86 12.49 -1.37
C LEU A 67 -12.36 12.19 -1.55
N THR A 68 -11.53 12.93 -0.84
CA THR A 68 -10.07 12.73 -0.81
C THR A 68 -9.64 12.31 0.59
N SER A 69 -8.68 11.37 0.66
CA SER A 69 -8.14 10.95 1.95
C SER A 69 -7.30 12.07 2.57
N LYS A 70 -7.52 12.36 3.85
CA LYS A 70 -6.67 13.27 4.64
C LYS A 70 -5.22 12.78 4.74
N LEU A 71 -4.99 11.48 4.47
CA LEU A 71 -3.66 10.88 4.45
C LEU A 71 -2.74 11.52 3.40
N HIS A 72 -3.28 12.02 2.28
CA HIS A 72 -2.49 12.72 1.26
C HIS A 72 -1.83 14.00 1.77
N GLY A 73 -2.41 14.63 2.78
CA GLY A 73 -1.84 15.82 3.44
C GLY A 73 -0.88 15.50 4.60
N TYR A 74 -0.79 14.24 5.00
CA TYR A 74 0.08 13.84 6.11
C TYR A 74 1.56 13.81 5.67
N LYS A 75 2.37 14.63 6.34
CA LYS A 75 3.83 14.67 6.14
C LYS A 75 4.50 14.11 7.39
N PRO A 76 5.04 12.88 7.36
CA PRO A 76 5.75 12.33 8.49
C PRO A 76 6.99 13.17 8.79
N LYS A 77 7.31 13.36 10.09
CA LYS A 77 8.49 14.11 10.53
C LYS A 77 9.79 13.30 10.42
N MET A 78 9.69 12.00 10.15
CA MET A 78 10.79 11.05 10.12
C MET A 78 10.80 10.32 8.78
N SER A 79 11.97 9.86 8.36
CA SER A 79 12.12 9.00 7.19
C SER A 79 11.41 7.66 7.40
N GLN A 80 11.11 6.95 6.32
CA GLN A 80 10.47 5.63 6.38
C GLN A 80 11.27 4.63 7.23
N SER A 81 12.60 4.61 7.06
CA SER A 81 13.49 3.73 7.83
C SER A 81 13.50 4.05 9.33
N GLU A 82 13.49 5.34 9.68
CA GLU A 82 13.41 5.78 11.09
C GLU A 82 12.07 5.38 11.73
N LEU A 83 10.97 5.50 10.98
CA LEU A 83 9.66 5.06 11.46
C LEU A 83 9.64 3.56 11.76
N VAL A 84 10.21 2.74 10.87
CA VAL A 84 10.30 1.28 11.09
C VAL A 84 11.21 0.96 12.27
N LYS A 85 12.40 1.58 12.37
CA LYS A 85 13.30 1.39 13.52
C LYS A 85 12.61 1.73 14.84
N ARG A 86 11.94 2.88 14.90
CA ARG A 86 11.20 3.29 16.09
C ARG A 86 10.10 2.30 16.47
N ALA A 87 9.38 1.74 15.48
CA ALA A 87 8.35 0.73 15.73
C ALA A 87 8.94 -0.57 16.26
N LEU A 88 10.09 -1.01 15.72
CA LEU A 88 10.82 -2.19 16.20
C LEU A 88 11.43 -2.00 17.61
N GLU A 89 11.81 -0.78 17.94
CA GLU A 89 12.33 -0.41 19.26
C GLU A 89 11.24 -0.29 20.33
N ASN A 90 10.04 0.10 19.92
CA ASN A 90 8.91 0.35 20.81
C ASN A 90 7.67 -0.44 20.38
N PRO A 91 7.71 -1.78 20.44
CA PRO A 91 6.57 -2.61 20.06
C PRO A 91 5.39 -2.40 21.02
N ILE A 92 4.17 -2.59 20.52
CA ILE A 92 2.93 -2.43 21.30
C ILE A 92 2.54 -3.79 21.90
N GLY A 93 2.51 -3.89 23.22
CA GLY A 93 1.99 -5.07 23.96
C GLY A 93 2.81 -6.35 23.81
N THR A 94 4.08 -6.25 23.35
CA THR A 94 4.97 -7.42 23.18
C THR A 94 6.43 -7.06 23.46
N LEU A 95 7.28 -8.07 23.52
CA LEU A 95 8.73 -7.91 23.58
C LEU A 95 9.27 -7.41 22.23
N ARG A 96 10.47 -6.83 22.23
CA ARG A 96 11.17 -6.47 21.01
C ARG A 96 11.47 -7.73 20.18
N LEU A 97 11.48 -7.58 18.86
CA LEU A 97 11.70 -8.71 17.94
C LEU A 97 13.01 -9.44 18.23
N ARG A 98 14.10 -8.72 18.56
CA ARG A 98 15.39 -9.34 18.97
C ARG A 98 15.28 -10.20 20.22
N GLU A 99 14.40 -9.84 21.14
CA GLU A 99 14.21 -10.60 22.38
C GLU A 99 13.36 -11.85 22.12
N MET A 100 12.38 -11.73 21.24
CA MET A 100 11.55 -12.85 20.79
C MET A 100 12.37 -13.88 20.01
N ALA A 101 13.39 -13.45 19.26
CA ALA A 101 14.26 -14.32 18.46
C ALA A 101 15.25 -15.14 19.29
N LYS A 102 15.54 -14.74 20.53
CA LYS A 102 16.47 -15.47 21.40
C LYS A 102 16.07 -16.94 21.59
N GLY A 103 16.99 -17.84 21.32
CA GLY A 103 16.79 -19.28 21.48
C GLY A 103 15.79 -19.90 20.49
N ARG A 104 15.38 -19.18 19.43
CA ARG A 104 14.53 -19.71 18.38
C ARG A 104 15.37 -20.26 17.25
N ASN A 105 15.40 -21.57 17.07
CA ASN A 105 16.16 -22.21 15.98
C ASN A 105 15.63 -21.81 14.61
N ARG A 106 14.33 -21.59 14.49
CA ARG A 106 13.63 -21.26 13.24
C ARG A 106 12.70 -20.06 13.40
N VAL A 107 12.74 -19.17 12.43
CA VAL A 107 11.86 -17.98 12.34
C VAL A 107 11.22 -17.94 10.97
N VAL A 108 9.90 -17.82 10.92
CA VAL A 108 9.17 -17.65 9.66
C VAL A 108 8.55 -16.26 9.64
N ILE A 109 8.87 -15.49 8.61
CA ILE A 109 8.28 -14.18 8.36
C ILE A 109 7.21 -14.32 7.29
N ILE A 110 5.95 -14.13 7.65
CA ILE A 110 4.85 -14.12 6.67
C ILE A 110 4.77 -12.74 6.04
N ALA A 111 4.96 -12.67 4.73
CA ALA A 111 4.94 -11.43 3.97
C ALA A 111 3.85 -11.44 2.90
N SER A 112 3.30 -10.26 2.58
CA SER A 112 2.31 -10.12 1.52
C SER A 112 2.95 -10.34 0.14
N ASP A 113 2.13 -10.76 -0.83
CA ASP A 113 2.53 -10.95 -2.22
C ASP A 113 2.70 -9.63 -2.99
N HIS A 114 2.98 -9.74 -4.29
CA HIS A 114 3.21 -8.62 -5.22
C HIS A 114 2.02 -7.66 -5.36
N THR A 115 0.80 -8.10 -5.06
CA THR A 115 -0.41 -7.29 -5.22
C THR A 115 -0.60 -6.23 -4.13
N ARG A 116 0.13 -6.34 -3.00
CA ARG A 116 -0.02 -5.43 -1.86
C ARG A 116 1.07 -4.35 -1.83
N PRO A 117 0.70 -3.07 -1.70
CA PRO A 117 1.65 -1.94 -1.70
C PRO A 117 2.37 -1.79 -0.35
N VAL A 118 2.88 -2.89 0.21
CA VAL A 118 3.68 -2.86 1.45
C VAL A 118 5.12 -2.49 1.12
N PRO A 119 5.75 -1.51 1.80
CA PRO A 119 7.12 -1.08 1.54
C PRO A 119 8.16 -2.08 2.07
N SER A 120 8.09 -3.32 1.58
CA SER A 120 8.90 -4.45 2.07
C SER A 120 10.40 -4.24 1.90
N LYS A 121 10.85 -3.49 0.88
CA LYS A 121 12.27 -3.11 0.72
C LYS A 121 12.84 -2.33 1.91
N ILE A 122 11.98 -1.62 2.64
CA ILE A 122 12.39 -0.81 3.80
C ILE A 122 12.23 -1.60 5.09
N ILE A 123 11.11 -2.33 5.19
CA ILE A 123 10.76 -3.05 6.42
C ILE A 123 11.64 -4.29 6.61
N MET A 124 11.77 -5.12 5.56
CA MET A 124 12.38 -6.44 5.68
C MET A 124 13.84 -6.42 6.13
N PRO A 125 14.72 -5.56 5.58
CA PRO A 125 16.11 -5.51 6.04
C PRO A 125 16.22 -5.22 7.55
N LEU A 126 15.41 -4.28 8.05
CA LEU A 126 15.42 -3.88 9.47
C LEU A 126 14.86 -4.97 10.39
N MET A 127 13.84 -5.71 9.95
CA MET A 127 13.32 -6.86 10.68
C MET A 127 14.36 -7.99 10.76
N LEU A 128 15.00 -8.32 9.64
CA LEU A 128 16.04 -9.34 9.58
C LEU A 128 17.23 -8.98 10.48
N GLU A 129 17.65 -7.71 10.46
CA GLU A 129 18.71 -7.20 11.34
C GLU A 129 18.34 -7.37 12.82
N GLU A 130 17.10 -7.02 13.21
CA GLU A 130 16.64 -7.19 14.59
C GLU A 130 16.58 -8.65 15.02
N ILE A 131 16.11 -9.55 14.15
CA ILE A 131 16.10 -11.00 14.44
C ILE A 131 17.53 -11.51 14.65
N ARG A 132 18.47 -11.17 13.75
CA ARG A 132 19.87 -11.61 13.84
C ARG A 132 20.63 -11.01 15.02
N LYS A 133 20.26 -9.79 15.47
CA LYS A 133 20.77 -9.24 16.73
C LYS A 133 20.35 -10.06 17.95
N GLY A 134 19.20 -10.68 17.91
CA GLY A 134 18.71 -11.56 18.98
C GLY A 134 19.24 -12.99 18.88
N ASN A 135 19.36 -13.49 17.64
CA ASN A 135 19.87 -14.82 17.34
C ASN A 135 20.56 -14.85 15.96
N PRO A 136 21.89 -14.72 15.90
CA PRO A 136 22.65 -14.71 14.64
C PRO A 136 22.48 -15.99 13.82
N ASP A 137 22.28 -17.14 14.48
CA ASP A 137 22.22 -18.46 13.86
C ASP A 137 20.78 -18.91 13.52
N ALA A 138 19.79 -18.04 13.68
CA ALA A 138 18.41 -18.38 13.38
C ALA A 138 18.23 -18.76 11.90
N ASP A 139 17.60 -19.91 11.65
CA ASP A 139 17.15 -20.29 10.31
C ASP A 139 15.91 -19.47 9.95
N ILE A 140 16.09 -18.44 9.12
CA ILE A 140 15.02 -17.51 8.74
C ILE A 140 14.46 -17.90 7.39
N ALA A 141 13.14 -18.01 7.31
CA ALA A 141 12.40 -18.21 6.08
C ALA A 141 11.36 -17.09 5.89
N ILE A 142 11.20 -16.61 4.66
CA ILE A 142 10.16 -15.65 4.27
C ILE A 142 9.10 -16.42 3.49
N LEU A 143 7.88 -16.48 4.02
CA LEU A 143 6.73 -17.09 3.38
C LEU A 143 5.87 -16.02 2.73
N ILE A 144 5.75 -16.06 1.39
CA ILE A 144 4.91 -15.14 0.64
C ILE A 144 3.46 -15.65 0.67
N ALA A 145 2.58 -14.92 1.34
CA ALA A 145 1.18 -15.25 1.51
C ALA A 145 0.37 -14.76 0.30
N THR A 146 0.28 -15.58 -0.74
CA THR A 146 -0.45 -15.30 -1.98
C THR A 146 -1.97 -15.44 -1.85
N GLY A 147 -2.44 -16.21 -0.85
CA GLY A 147 -3.85 -16.63 -0.81
C GLY A 147 -4.20 -17.44 -2.06
N CYS A 148 -5.25 -17.03 -2.76
CA CYS A 148 -5.69 -17.63 -4.04
C CYS A 148 -5.09 -16.93 -5.26
N HIS A 149 -4.13 -16.02 -5.10
CA HIS A 149 -3.45 -15.41 -6.23
C HIS A 149 -2.47 -16.39 -6.88
N ARG A 150 -2.09 -16.11 -8.13
CA ARG A 150 -0.97 -16.80 -8.77
C ARG A 150 0.32 -16.62 -7.98
N GLU A 151 1.26 -17.47 -8.24
CA GLU A 151 2.60 -17.34 -7.64
C GLU A 151 3.24 -15.97 -7.96
N THR A 152 3.97 -15.46 -6.99
CA THR A 152 4.81 -14.26 -7.16
C THR A 152 6.08 -14.67 -7.93
N THR A 153 6.33 -14.02 -9.05
CA THR A 153 7.51 -14.31 -9.88
C THR A 153 8.81 -13.80 -9.23
N MET A 154 9.94 -14.28 -9.71
CA MET A 154 11.27 -13.86 -9.23
C MET A 154 11.48 -12.35 -9.40
N ASP A 155 11.05 -11.78 -10.53
CA ASP A 155 11.18 -10.34 -10.79
C ASP A 155 10.29 -9.52 -9.84
N GLU A 156 9.10 -10.01 -9.51
CA GLU A 156 8.20 -9.39 -8.53
C GLU A 156 8.78 -9.49 -7.11
N LEU A 157 9.42 -10.61 -6.75
CA LEU A 157 10.14 -10.74 -5.47
C LEU A 157 11.28 -9.73 -5.38
N LYS A 158 12.11 -9.61 -6.43
CA LYS A 158 13.18 -8.61 -6.50
C LYS A 158 12.63 -7.17 -6.45
N ALA A 159 11.53 -6.92 -7.16
CA ALA A 159 10.87 -5.62 -7.11
C ALA A 159 10.36 -5.27 -5.71
N LYS A 160 9.85 -6.25 -4.95
CA LYS A 160 9.23 -6.08 -3.64
C LYS A 160 10.22 -6.05 -2.47
N PHE A 161 11.25 -6.91 -2.50
CA PHE A 161 12.19 -7.08 -1.38
C PHE A 161 13.60 -6.55 -1.68
N GLY A 162 13.96 -6.40 -2.94
CA GLY A 162 15.31 -6.09 -3.40
C GLY A 162 16.14 -7.35 -3.70
N GLU A 163 17.14 -7.22 -4.58
CA GLU A 163 17.97 -8.35 -5.02
C GLU A 163 18.77 -8.98 -3.88
N GLU A 164 19.25 -8.16 -2.95
CA GLU A 164 20.05 -8.63 -1.82
C GLU A 164 19.28 -9.62 -0.95
N ILE A 165 18.05 -9.31 -0.57
CA ILE A 165 17.21 -10.21 0.24
C ILE A 165 16.87 -11.45 -0.55
N VAL A 166 16.47 -11.31 -1.82
CA VAL A 166 16.10 -12.47 -2.66
C VAL A 166 17.27 -13.42 -2.87
N SER A 167 18.50 -12.92 -2.89
CA SER A 167 19.69 -13.76 -3.05
C SER A 167 20.19 -14.42 -1.76
N LYS A 168 19.92 -13.82 -0.61
CA LYS A 168 20.48 -14.26 0.68
C LYS A 168 19.50 -15.05 1.54
N GLU A 169 18.20 -14.78 1.42
CA GLU A 169 17.20 -15.35 2.33
C GLU A 169 16.46 -16.51 1.67
N LYS A 170 15.98 -17.44 2.49
CA LYS A 170 15.08 -18.51 2.04
C LYS A 170 13.69 -17.93 1.82
N ILE A 171 13.21 -17.93 0.58
CA ILE A 171 11.89 -17.43 0.23
C ILE A 171 11.04 -18.57 -0.31
N TYR A 172 9.86 -18.74 0.27
CA TYR A 172 8.84 -19.71 -0.15
C TYR A 172 7.60 -18.97 -0.60
N VAL A 173 7.06 -19.34 -1.75
CA VAL A 173 5.80 -18.78 -2.24
C VAL A 173 4.68 -19.78 -1.95
N HIS A 174 3.67 -19.34 -1.23
CA HIS A 174 2.49 -20.17 -0.95
C HIS A 174 1.71 -20.48 -2.22
N ARG A 175 1.26 -21.72 -2.34
CA ARG A 175 0.32 -22.18 -3.38
C ARG A 175 -0.87 -22.84 -2.70
N CYS A 176 -2.05 -22.26 -2.88
CA CYS A 176 -3.27 -22.73 -2.23
C CYS A 176 -3.80 -24.05 -2.83
N ASP A 177 -3.36 -24.40 -4.03
CA ASP A 177 -3.69 -25.63 -4.78
C ASP A 177 -2.71 -26.78 -4.56
N ASP A 178 -1.62 -26.55 -3.82
CA ASP A 178 -0.61 -27.54 -3.50
C ASP A 178 -0.84 -28.12 -2.10
N GLU A 179 -1.54 -29.26 -2.03
CA GLU A 179 -1.83 -29.95 -0.77
C GLU A 179 -0.57 -30.32 0.02
N SER A 180 0.57 -30.48 -0.66
CA SER A 180 1.85 -30.77 0.00
C SER A 180 2.34 -29.63 0.90
N MET A 181 1.92 -28.39 0.60
CA MET A 181 2.22 -27.20 1.38
C MET A 181 1.24 -26.96 2.53
N LEU A 182 0.13 -27.68 2.58
CA LEU A 182 -0.99 -27.39 3.48
C LEU A 182 -1.01 -28.30 4.70
N ALA A 183 -1.40 -27.75 5.84
CA ALA A 183 -1.70 -28.47 7.07
C ALA A 183 -3.13 -28.11 7.53
N ASP A 184 -3.89 -29.13 7.85
CA ASP A 184 -5.17 -28.98 8.54
C ASP A 184 -4.90 -28.94 10.04
N ILE A 185 -5.19 -27.82 10.67
CA ILE A 185 -4.92 -27.59 12.09
C ILE A 185 -6.20 -27.49 12.93
N GLY A 186 -7.35 -27.81 12.35
CA GLY A 186 -8.61 -27.88 13.06
C GLY A 186 -9.79 -27.24 12.37
N VAL A 187 -10.79 -26.87 13.17
CA VAL A 187 -12.05 -26.29 12.69
C VAL A 187 -12.25 -24.93 13.36
N LEU A 188 -12.60 -23.94 12.57
CA LEU A 188 -12.97 -22.61 13.02
C LEU A 188 -14.30 -22.63 13.78
N PRO A 189 -14.58 -21.64 14.67
CA PRO A 189 -15.90 -21.53 15.31
C PRO A 189 -17.07 -21.42 14.33
N SER A 190 -16.82 -20.98 13.10
CA SER A 190 -17.79 -20.92 12.00
C SER A 190 -18.08 -22.28 11.35
N GLY A 191 -17.41 -23.36 11.78
CA GLY A 191 -17.52 -24.71 11.19
C GLY A 191 -16.61 -24.95 9.99
N GLY A 192 -15.90 -23.96 9.48
CA GLY A 192 -14.93 -24.10 8.39
C GLY A 192 -13.65 -24.79 8.84
N ARG A 193 -13.03 -25.58 7.96
CA ARG A 193 -11.69 -26.16 8.23
C ARG A 193 -10.62 -25.08 8.26
N LEU A 194 -9.71 -25.18 9.20
CA LEU A 194 -8.56 -24.30 9.30
C LEU A 194 -7.34 -24.94 8.64
N ILE A 195 -7.17 -24.64 7.35
CA ILE A 195 -6.08 -25.16 6.53
C ILE A 195 -5.12 -24.01 6.21
N ILE A 196 -3.86 -24.15 6.61
CA ILE A 196 -2.83 -23.12 6.39
C ILE A 196 -1.54 -23.74 5.85
N ASN A 197 -0.60 -22.89 5.46
CA ASN A 197 0.71 -23.36 5.01
C ASN A 197 1.49 -24.02 6.15
N LYS A 198 2.09 -25.19 5.90
CA LYS A 198 2.89 -25.96 6.88
C LYS A 198 4.04 -25.18 7.50
N LEU A 199 4.61 -24.20 6.77
CA LEU A 199 5.69 -23.36 7.31
C LEU A 199 5.20 -22.39 8.39
N ALA A 200 3.89 -22.13 8.46
CA ALA A 200 3.29 -21.23 9.44
C ALA A 200 2.76 -21.96 10.69
N VAL A 201 2.93 -23.28 10.76
CA VAL A 201 2.59 -24.14 11.92
C VAL A 201 3.85 -24.45 12.78
#